data_ea100c539b2a448aaa8517af3ccd8ec7
#
_entry.id   ea100c539b2a448aaa8517af3ccd8ec7
#
_cell.length_a   1.000
_cell.length_b   1.000
_cell.length_c   1.000
_cell.angle_alpha   90.00
_cell.angle_beta   90.00
_cell.angle_gamma   90.00
#
_symmetry.space_group_name_H-M   'P 1'
#
loop_
_entity.id
_entity.type
_entity.pdbx_description
1 polymer ?
#
loop_
_entity_poly.entity_id
_entity_poly.type
_entity_poly.pdbx_seq_one_letter_code
_entity_poly.pdbx_strand_id
1 'polypeptide(L)'
;MKEKFEQLLHMVERKRATDVHFTLMQHRLHVQVRGWNGLETVQNAAFDEGLFCYLKYISNLDLGNTLQPQSGNFQYEFRQELLYFRFSLLPTLEKQTAVLRVLNNHKEISLEDLSLDSKQTASFLNWTKTRSGLIVLSGPTGSGKTTTLHAILKRIAQENRLHVVSLEDPIEIFDDSYLQLQINEAGGFTYEEGIKERLRHDPDVIMI
;
A
#
# COMPACT_ATOMS: atom_id res chain seq x y z
N MET A 1 -4.55 -13.68 -19.55
CA MET A 1 -4.86 -13.16 -18.20
C MET A 1 -4.33 -11.76 -18.01
N LYS A 2 -3.08 -11.50 -18.41
CA LYS A 2 -2.46 -10.16 -18.35
C LYS A 2 -3.35 -9.09 -18.98
N GLU A 3 -3.85 -9.31 -20.19
CA GLU A 3 -4.73 -8.37 -20.89
C GLU A 3 -6.03 -8.06 -20.11
N LYS A 4 -6.61 -9.04 -19.43
CA LYS A 4 -7.82 -8.82 -18.61
C LYS A 4 -7.51 -7.97 -17.39
N PHE A 5 -6.33 -8.16 -16.80
CA PHE A 5 -5.87 -7.34 -15.68
C PHE A 5 -5.58 -5.90 -16.13
N GLU A 6 -4.95 -5.71 -17.29
CA GLU A 6 -4.73 -4.38 -17.86
C GLU A 6 -6.05 -3.65 -18.17
N GLN A 7 -7.07 -4.37 -18.69
CA GLN A 7 -8.41 -3.79 -18.84
C GLN A 7 -9.02 -3.35 -17.50
N LEU A 8 -8.79 -4.12 -16.43
CA LEU A 8 -9.20 -3.74 -15.09
C LEU A 8 -8.48 -2.48 -14.63
N LEU A 9 -7.16 -2.37 -14.86
CA LEU A 9 -6.37 -1.19 -14.48
C LEU A 9 -6.83 0.06 -15.24
N HIS A 10 -7.11 -0.03 -16.53
CA HIS A 10 -7.69 1.08 -17.30
C HIS A 10 -9.01 1.58 -16.70
N MET A 11 -9.82 0.66 -16.22
CA MET A 11 -11.09 1.00 -15.59
C MET A 11 -10.88 1.67 -14.23
N VAL A 12 -9.97 1.12 -13.40
CA VAL A 12 -9.58 1.68 -12.11
C VAL A 12 -9.09 3.12 -12.27
N GLU A 13 -8.18 3.35 -13.22
CA GLU A 13 -7.65 4.67 -13.54
C GLU A 13 -8.78 5.64 -13.95
N ARG A 14 -9.60 5.25 -14.94
CA ARG A 14 -10.71 6.09 -15.45
C ARG A 14 -11.72 6.47 -14.37
N LYS A 15 -12.01 5.54 -13.45
CA LYS A 15 -12.96 5.76 -12.35
C LYS A 15 -12.29 6.36 -11.11
N ARG A 16 -10.97 6.56 -11.12
CA ARG A 16 -10.17 6.96 -9.96
C ARG A 16 -10.51 6.09 -8.74
N ALA A 17 -10.63 4.80 -8.98
CA ALA A 17 -11.00 3.84 -7.95
C ALA A 17 -9.79 3.52 -7.07
N THR A 18 -10.03 3.41 -5.77
CA THR A 18 -9.02 3.00 -4.78
C THR A 18 -9.07 1.52 -4.49
N ASP A 19 -10.26 0.94 -4.61
CA ASP A 19 -10.50 -0.45 -4.28
C ASP A 19 -11.37 -1.13 -5.35
N VAL A 20 -11.03 -2.36 -5.69
CA VAL A 20 -11.85 -3.25 -6.51
C VAL A 20 -12.26 -4.45 -5.69
N HIS A 21 -13.56 -4.64 -5.56
CA HIS A 21 -14.17 -5.75 -4.83
C HIS A 21 -14.55 -6.86 -5.79
N PHE A 22 -14.18 -8.08 -5.45
CA PHE A 22 -14.50 -9.30 -6.18
C PHE A 22 -15.35 -10.22 -5.34
N THR A 23 -16.33 -10.85 -5.97
CA THR A 23 -17.10 -11.95 -5.38
C THR A 23 -17.16 -13.07 -6.39
N LEU A 24 -16.48 -14.17 -6.10
CA LEU A 24 -16.52 -15.39 -6.90
C LEU A 24 -17.50 -16.38 -6.26
N MET A 25 -18.54 -16.76 -7.00
CA MET A 25 -19.56 -17.70 -6.58
C MET A 25 -19.95 -18.56 -7.77
N GLN A 26 -19.91 -19.91 -7.63
CA GLN A 26 -20.28 -20.85 -8.68
C GLN A 26 -19.65 -20.52 -10.05
N HIS A 27 -18.34 -20.29 -10.08
CA HIS A 27 -17.54 -19.91 -11.27
C HIS A 27 -17.92 -18.55 -11.91
N ARG A 28 -18.79 -17.77 -11.27
CA ARG A 28 -19.17 -16.43 -11.73
C ARG A 28 -18.46 -15.37 -10.88
N LEU A 29 -17.76 -14.47 -11.55
CA LEU A 29 -17.06 -13.36 -10.90
C LEU A 29 -17.91 -12.09 -11.00
N HIS A 30 -18.27 -11.55 -9.84
CA HIS A 30 -18.85 -10.22 -9.72
C HIS A 30 -17.75 -9.24 -9.33
N VAL A 31 -17.69 -8.11 -10.04
CA VAL A 31 -16.69 -7.08 -9.82
C VAL A 31 -17.40 -5.76 -9.51
N GLN A 32 -16.94 -5.09 -8.45
CA GLN A 32 -17.40 -3.77 -8.07
C GLN A 32 -16.19 -2.88 -7.83
N VAL A 33 -16.27 -1.62 -8.18
CA VAL A 33 -15.20 -0.64 -7.95
C VAL A 33 -15.70 0.44 -6.99
N ARG A 34 -14.82 0.82 -6.08
CA ARG A 34 -15.05 1.93 -5.15
C ARG A 34 -14.34 3.17 -5.66
N GLY A 35 -15.12 4.11 -6.16
CA GLY A 35 -14.65 5.44 -6.58
C GLY A 35 -15.30 6.55 -5.73
N TRP A 36 -15.15 7.78 -6.17
CA TRP A 36 -15.70 8.95 -5.48
C TRP A 36 -17.24 8.89 -5.27
N ASN A 37 -17.95 8.29 -6.21
CA ASN A 37 -19.41 8.15 -6.16
C ASN A 37 -19.89 6.93 -5.37
N GLY A 38 -18.98 6.25 -4.65
CA GLY A 38 -19.29 5.05 -3.90
C GLY A 38 -18.95 3.76 -4.65
N LEU A 39 -19.69 2.70 -4.38
CA LEU A 39 -19.47 1.37 -4.93
C LEU A 39 -20.32 1.15 -6.19
N GLU A 40 -19.68 0.88 -7.32
CA GLU A 40 -20.33 0.66 -8.60
C GLU A 40 -20.06 -0.75 -9.12
N THR A 41 -21.10 -1.43 -9.60
CA THR A 41 -20.97 -2.75 -10.25
C THR A 41 -20.42 -2.61 -11.67
N VAL A 42 -19.44 -3.44 -11.99
CA VAL A 42 -18.84 -3.50 -13.32
C VAL A 42 -19.39 -4.69 -14.08
N GLN A 43 -19.99 -4.42 -15.23
CA GLN A 43 -20.40 -5.45 -16.19
C GLN A 43 -19.36 -5.55 -17.29
N ASN A 44 -18.47 -6.54 -17.22
CA ASN A 44 -17.51 -6.85 -18.26
C ASN A 44 -17.36 -8.37 -18.37
N ALA A 45 -17.75 -8.90 -19.51
CA ALA A 45 -17.69 -10.34 -19.78
C ALA A 45 -16.25 -10.91 -19.79
N ALA A 46 -15.24 -10.06 -19.89
CA ALA A 46 -13.84 -10.47 -19.81
C ALA A 46 -13.41 -10.82 -18.38
N PHE A 47 -14.13 -10.34 -17.36
CA PHE A 47 -13.80 -10.57 -15.96
C PHE A 47 -14.46 -11.87 -15.49
N ASP A 48 -13.65 -12.89 -15.36
CA ASP A 48 -14.03 -14.25 -15.03
C ASP A 48 -13.18 -14.83 -13.89
N GLU A 49 -13.46 -16.06 -13.52
CA GLU A 49 -12.70 -16.81 -12.51
C GLU A 49 -11.20 -16.85 -12.83
N GLY A 50 -10.82 -16.89 -14.11
CA GLY A 50 -9.41 -16.88 -14.52
C GLY A 50 -8.70 -15.59 -14.11
N LEU A 51 -9.36 -14.43 -14.19
CA LEU A 51 -8.79 -13.17 -13.66
C LEU A 51 -8.61 -13.24 -12.13
N PHE A 52 -9.58 -13.81 -11.41
CA PHE A 52 -9.49 -13.96 -9.97
C PHE A 52 -8.33 -14.87 -9.54
N CYS A 53 -8.17 -16.02 -10.21
CA CYS A 53 -7.03 -16.91 -9.99
C CYS A 53 -5.70 -16.26 -10.34
N TYR A 54 -5.65 -15.47 -11.42
CA TYR A 54 -4.46 -14.73 -11.78
C TYR A 54 -4.05 -13.72 -10.71
N LEU A 55 -5.01 -12.98 -10.14
CA LEU A 55 -4.75 -12.07 -9.02
C LEU A 55 -4.21 -12.81 -7.79
N LYS A 56 -4.77 -13.95 -7.43
CA LYS A 56 -4.23 -14.82 -6.36
C LYS A 56 -2.77 -15.19 -6.66
N TYR A 57 -2.48 -15.62 -7.88
CA TYR A 57 -1.15 -16.04 -8.29
C TYR A 57 -0.12 -14.92 -8.19
N ILE A 58 -0.38 -13.75 -8.79
CA ILE A 58 0.58 -12.62 -8.75
C ILE A 58 0.73 -12.01 -7.36
N SER A 59 -0.24 -12.22 -6.48
CA SER A 59 -0.19 -11.82 -5.07
C SER A 59 0.51 -12.85 -4.18
N ASN A 60 1.04 -13.93 -4.77
CA ASN A 60 1.71 -15.02 -4.08
C ASN A 60 0.83 -15.71 -3.00
N LEU A 61 -0.49 -15.81 -3.25
CA LEU A 61 -1.41 -16.51 -2.37
C LEU A 61 -1.42 -18.01 -2.69
N ASP A 62 -1.71 -18.82 -1.67
CA ASP A 62 -1.92 -20.25 -1.84
C ASP A 62 -3.21 -20.53 -2.61
N LEU A 63 -3.06 -21.02 -3.84
CA LEU A 63 -4.19 -21.35 -4.72
C LEU A 63 -5.00 -22.55 -4.22
N GLY A 64 -4.36 -23.45 -3.49
CA GLY A 64 -4.99 -24.67 -2.93
C GLY A 64 -5.78 -24.41 -1.66
N ASN A 65 -5.42 -23.38 -0.90
CA ASN A 65 -6.13 -23.02 0.32
C ASN A 65 -7.34 -22.13 -0.01
N THR A 66 -8.53 -22.70 0.10
CA THR A 66 -9.80 -22.02 -0.21
C THR A 66 -10.60 -21.66 1.05
N LEU A 67 -10.09 -21.96 2.25
CA LEU A 67 -10.85 -21.85 3.49
C LEU A 67 -10.31 -20.78 4.44
N GLN A 68 -9.06 -20.35 4.28
CA GLN A 68 -8.45 -19.38 5.18
C GLN A 68 -8.31 -18.00 4.51
N PRO A 69 -8.46 -16.91 5.28
CA PRO A 69 -8.12 -15.58 4.82
C PRO A 69 -6.66 -15.51 4.40
N GLN A 70 -6.38 -14.82 3.32
CA GLN A 70 -5.04 -14.61 2.79
C GLN A 70 -4.88 -13.18 2.31
N SER A 71 -3.68 -12.65 2.38
CA SER A 71 -3.38 -11.32 1.85
C SER A 71 -1.95 -11.31 1.30
N GLY A 72 -1.78 -10.67 0.15
CA GLY A 72 -0.48 -10.53 -0.48
C GLY A 72 -0.36 -9.19 -1.20
N ASN A 73 0.87 -8.72 -1.33
CA ASN A 73 1.21 -7.50 -2.06
C ASN A 73 1.95 -7.88 -3.34
N PHE A 74 1.76 -7.10 -4.38
CA PHE A 74 2.51 -7.25 -5.62
C PHE A 74 2.69 -5.92 -6.32
N GLN A 75 3.68 -5.88 -7.21
CA GLN A 75 3.97 -4.77 -8.09
C GLN A 75 3.59 -5.14 -9.51
N TYR A 76 3.14 -4.16 -10.28
CA TYR A 76 2.81 -4.35 -11.67
C TYR A 76 3.17 -3.10 -12.48
N GLU A 77 3.96 -3.29 -13.53
CA GLU A 77 4.30 -2.21 -14.46
C GLU A 77 3.14 -1.98 -15.43
N PHE A 78 2.55 -0.80 -15.37
CA PHE A 78 1.46 -0.39 -16.24
C PHE A 78 1.76 0.98 -16.85
N ARG A 79 1.83 1.08 -18.17
CA ARG A 79 2.15 2.32 -18.90
C ARG A 79 3.45 3.01 -18.45
N GLN A 80 4.50 2.23 -18.21
CA GLN A 80 5.80 2.71 -17.72
C GLN A 80 5.76 3.27 -16.29
N GLU A 81 4.68 3.06 -15.56
CA GLU A 81 4.57 3.35 -14.14
C GLU A 81 4.50 2.07 -13.34
N LEU A 82 5.23 2.01 -12.24
CA LEU A 82 5.20 0.89 -11.31
C LEU A 82 4.07 1.11 -10.31
N LEU A 83 3.04 0.29 -10.41
CA LEU A 83 1.89 0.32 -9.51
C LEU A 83 2.04 -0.74 -8.43
N TYR A 84 1.61 -0.41 -7.23
CA TYR A 84 1.64 -1.30 -6.08
C TYR A 84 0.23 -1.68 -5.67
N PHE A 85 0.03 -2.95 -5.34
CA PHE A 85 -1.28 -3.50 -5.03
C PHE A 85 -1.25 -4.37 -3.79
N ARG A 86 -2.34 -4.37 -3.05
CA ARG A 86 -2.66 -5.36 -2.03
C ARG A 86 -3.90 -6.12 -2.45
N PHE A 87 -3.79 -7.44 -2.46
CA PHE A 87 -4.92 -8.33 -2.72
C PHE A 87 -5.24 -9.11 -1.46
N SER A 88 -6.43 -8.90 -0.88
CA SER A 88 -6.88 -9.54 0.34
C SER A 88 -8.08 -10.42 0.04
N LEU A 89 -7.98 -11.70 0.37
CA LEU A 89 -8.98 -12.73 0.13
C LEU A 89 -9.65 -13.13 1.45
N LEU A 90 -10.97 -13.13 1.47
CA LEU A 90 -11.80 -13.65 2.55
C LEU A 90 -12.75 -14.71 1.99
N PRO A 91 -12.45 -15.99 2.19
CA PRO A 91 -13.33 -17.08 1.77
C PRO A 91 -14.48 -17.27 2.76
N THR A 92 -15.61 -17.71 2.26
CA THR A 92 -16.74 -18.21 3.02
C THR A 92 -17.11 -19.61 2.51
N LEU A 93 -18.08 -20.27 3.11
CA LEU A 93 -18.52 -21.62 2.69
C LEU A 93 -19.04 -21.66 1.24
N GLU A 94 -19.65 -20.57 0.76
CA GLU A 94 -20.33 -20.56 -0.54
C GLU A 94 -19.62 -19.71 -1.60
N LYS A 95 -18.79 -18.78 -1.19
CA LYS A 95 -18.15 -17.81 -2.08
C LYS A 95 -16.77 -17.39 -1.58
N GLN A 96 -15.94 -16.92 -2.50
CA GLN A 96 -14.71 -16.23 -2.17
C GLN A 96 -14.91 -14.73 -2.45
N THR A 97 -14.60 -13.90 -1.46
CA THR A 97 -14.59 -12.44 -1.62
C THR A 97 -13.17 -11.94 -1.55
N ALA A 98 -12.83 -10.97 -2.37
CA ALA A 98 -11.51 -10.34 -2.32
C ALA A 98 -11.60 -8.85 -2.59
N VAL A 99 -10.59 -8.13 -2.12
CA VAL A 99 -10.40 -6.71 -2.40
C VAL A 99 -9.00 -6.51 -2.96
N LEU A 100 -8.92 -5.92 -4.14
CA LEU A 100 -7.71 -5.39 -4.71
C LEU A 100 -7.65 -3.90 -4.39
N ARG A 101 -6.71 -3.51 -3.55
CA ARG A 101 -6.43 -2.11 -3.24
C ARG A 101 -5.25 -1.62 -4.04
N VAL A 102 -5.40 -0.48 -4.69
CA VAL A 102 -4.30 0.24 -5.30
C VAL A 102 -3.56 0.97 -4.18
N LEU A 103 -2.34 0.50 -3.90
CA LEU A 103 -1.46 1.15 -2.94
C LEU A 103 -0.71 2.23 -3.72
N ASN A 104 -1.03 3.44 -3.41
CA ASN A 104 -0.28 4.62 -3.79
C ASN A 104 0.07 4.83 -5.28
N ASN A 105 -0.73 5.65 -5.91
CA ASN A 105 -0.37 6.50 -7.04
C ASN A 105 -0.30 7.95 -6.57
N HIS A 106 0.23 8.21 -5.38
CA HIS A 106 0.34 9.59 -4.96
C HIS A 106 1.47 10.24 -5.71
N LYS A 107 1.14 11.33 -6.42
CA LYS A 107 2.14 12.34 -6.80
C LYS A 107 3.01 12.58 -5.57
N GLU A 108 4.30 12.65 -5.81
CA GLU A 108 5.25 13.02 -4.77
C GLU A 108 4.74 14.26 -4.03
N ILE A 109 4.35 14.05 -2.77
CA ILE A 109 3.88 15.15 -1.93
C ILE A 109 5.12 15.70 -1.23
N SER A 110 5.48 16.93 -1.53
CA SER A 110 6.55 17.62 -0.83
C SER A 110 6.08 18.06 0.58
N LEU A 111 7.03 18.32 1.48
CA LEU A 111 6.68 18.87 2.80
C LEU A 111 5.96 20.21 2.69
N GLU A 112 6.28 20.98 1.66
CA GLU A 112 5.69 22.27 1.36
C GLU A 112 4.21 22.15 0.96
N ASP A 113 3.82 21.05 0.34
CA ASP A 113 2.44 20.79 -0.13
C ASP A 113 1.52 20.22 0.95
N LEU A 114 2.08 19.77 2.09
CA LEU A 114 1.31 19.12 3.17
C LEU A 114 0.41 20.09 3.94
N SER A 115 0.73 21.36 3.96
CA SER A 115 -0.02 22.35 4.72
C SER A 115 -0.13 23.67 3.99
N LEU A 116 -1.29 24.30 4.11
CA LEU A 116 -1.53 25.66 3.66
C LEU A 116 -1.00 26.69 4.67
N ASP A 117 -0.64 26.27 5.89
CA ASP A 117 -0.09 27.13 6.93
C ASP A 117 1.44 27.09 6.92
N SER A 118 2.05 28.22 6.60
CA SER A 118 3.51 28.39 6.57
C SER A 118 4.21 28.08 7.90
N LYS A 119 3.52 28.26 9.03
CA LYS A 119 4.08 27.93 10.35
C LYS A 119 4.15 26.42 10.55
N GLN A 120 3.16 25.67 10.08
CA GLN A 120 3.19 24.20 10.11
C GLN A 120 4.29 23.66 9.20
N THR A 121 4.40 24.18 7.98
CA THR A 121 5.47 23.82 7.06
C THR A 121 6.85 24.08 7.68
N ALA A 122 7.05 25.23 8.31
CA ALA A 122 8.30 25.53 9.02
C ALA A 122 8.56 24.56 10.18
N SER A 123 7.53 24.12 10.89
CA SER A 123 7.67 23.11 11.94
C SER A 123 8.12 21.75 11.36
N PHE A 124 7.52 21.29 10.26
CA PHE A 124 7.94 20.06 9.58
C PHE A 124 9.40 20.15 9.12
N LEU A 125 9.80 21.26 8.53
CA LEU A 125 11.19 21.51 8.11
C LEU A 125 12.16 21.54 9.31
N ASN A 126 11.72 22.00 10.47
CA ASN A 126 12.55 21.96 11.69
C ASN A 126 12.72 20.52 12.21
N TRP A 127 11.67 19.69 12.11
CA TRP A 127 11.76 18.27 12.52
C TRP A 127 12.79 17.51 11.69
N THR A 128 12.93 17.80 10.39
CA THR A 128 13.96 17.15 9.56
C THR A 128 15.40 17.46 9.99
N LYS A 129 15.61 18.51 10.77
CA LYS A 129 16.93 18.94 11.29
C LYS A 129 17.20 18.44 12.70
N THR A 130 16.23 17.83 13.35
CA THR A 130 16.36 17.32 14.72
C THR A 130 17.27 16.11 14.74
N ARG A 131 18.32 16.13 15.57
CA ARG A 131 19.31 15.05 15.62
C ARG A 131 18.97 13.91 16.60
N SER A 132 18.09 14.17 17.54
CA SER A 132 17.66 13.17 18.53
C SER A 132 16.33 13.56 19.11
N GLY A 133 15.49 12.56 19.42
CA GLY A 133 14.18 12.77 20.01
C GLY A 133 13.15 11.79 19.49
N LEU A 134 11.90 12.03 19.84
CA LEU A 134 10.75 11.25 19.41
C LEU A 134 9.71 12.18 18.79
N ILE A 135 9.28 11.87 17.58
CA ILE A 135 8.18 12.55 16.90
C ILE A 135 6.99 11.60 16.86
N VAL A 136 5.85 12.04 17.39
CA VAL A 136 4.61 11.24 17.41
C VAL A 136 3.53 11.97 16.64
N LEU A 137 2.98 11.31 15.61
CA LEU A 137 1.82 11.79 14.87
C LEU A 137 0.58 11.02 15.30
N SER A 138 -0.43 11.73 15.80
CA SER A 138 -1.70 11.15 16.25
C SER A 138 -2.88 11.79 15.52
N GLY A 139 -3.90 11.00 15.27
CA GLY A 139 -5.12 11.44 14.59
C GLY A 139 -5.93 10.28 14.03
N PRO A 140 -7.16 10.53 13.56
CA PRO A 140 -8.02 9.49 12.98
C PRO A 140 -7.44 8.91 11.68
N THR A 141 -7.99 7.78 11.24
CA THR A 141 -7.66 7.20 9.92
C THR A 141 -7.99 8.20 8.81
N GLY A 142 -7.10 8.31 7.82
CA GLY A 142 -7.25 9.26 6.70
C GLY A 142 -6.87 10.70 7.02
N SER A 143 -6.33 11.00 8.22
CA SER A 143 -5.90 12.38 8.58
C SER A 143 -4.55 12.77 7.99
N GLY A 144 -3.89 11.91 7.21
CA GLY A 144 -2.63 12.19 6.56
C GLY A 144 -1.37 11.87 7.39
N LYS A 145 -1.48 11.13 8.50
CA LYS A 145 -0.32 10.77 9.34
C LYS A 145 0.79 10.10 8.55
N THR A 146 0.45 9.01 7.87
CA THR A 146 1.40 8.23 7.05
C THR A 146 2.02 9.10 5.97
N THR A 147 1.22 9.87 5.24
CA THR A 147 1.68 10.79 4.20
C THR A 147 2.66 11.83 4.75
N THR A 148 2.36 12.41 5.92
CA THR A 148 3.24 13.39 6.57
C THR A 148 4.56 12.77 7.02
N LEU A 149 4.52 11.57 7.63
CA LEU A 149 5.72 10.84 8.04
C LEU A 149 6.62 10.55 6.83
N HIS A 150 6.06 9.99 5.76
CA HIS A 150 6.82 9.67 4.55
C HIS A 150 7.47 10.91 3.92
N ALA A 151 6.74 12.03 3.83
CA ALA A 151 7.31 13.27 3.30
C ALA A 151 8.47 13.79 4.17
N ILE A 152 8.38 13.66 5.50
CA ILE A 152 9.47 13.99 6.42
C ILE A 152 10.67 13.07 6.22
N LEU A 153 10.45 11.74 6.17
CA LEU A 153 11.51 10.75 6.00
C LEU A 153 12.23 10.92 4.65
N LYS A 154 11.46 11.10 3.57
CA LYS A 154 11.99 11.38 2.24
C LYS A 154 12.91 12.60 2.25
N ARG A 155 12.46 13.69 2.86
CA ARG A 155 13.25 14.92 2.99
C ARG A 155 14.55 14.69 3.77
N ILE A 156 14.48 13.96 4.88
CA ILE A 156 15.66 13.59 5.68
C ILE A 156 16.63 12.76 4.85
N ALA A 157 16.16 11.72 4.17
CA ALA A 157 17.00 10.83 3.38
C ALA A 157 17.68 11.56 2.23
N GLN A 158 16.96 12.43 1.52
CA GLN A 158 17.46 13.14 0.34
C GLN A 158 18.42 14.27 0.68
N GLU A 159 18.12 15.08 1.70
CA GLU A 159 18.90 16.29 2.01
C GLU A 159 20.03 16.05 3.01
N ASN A 160 19.77 15.25 4.03
CA ASN A 160 20.69 15.12 5.15
C ASN A 160 21.66 13.94 5.02
N ARG A 161 21.51 13.10 4.01
CA ARG A 161 22.31 11.88 3.80
C ARG A 161 22.31 10.96 5.04
N LEU A 162 21.22 10.95 5.79
CA LEU A 162 21.03 10.10 6.94
C LEU A 162 20.48 8.75 6.52
N HIS A 163 20.85 7.72 7.27
CA HIS A 163 20.33 6.37 7.06
C HIS A 163 18.94 6.25 7.70
N VAL A 164 17.92 6.33 6.87
CA VAL A 164 16.51 6.29 7.27
C VAL A 164 15.96 4.90 7.05
N VAL A 165 15.19 4.43 8.00
CA VAL A 165 14.57 3.11 7.95
C VAL A 165 13.14 3.18 8.46
N SER A 166 12.19 2.53 7.76
CA SER A 166 10.83 2.33 8.25
C SER A 166 10.52 0.86 8.50
N LEU A 167 9.64 0.61 9.47
CA LEU A 167 9.02 -0.67 9.80
C LEU A 167 7.51 -0.48 9.71
N GLU A 168 6.87 -1.16 8.78
CA GLU A 168 5.46 -0.89 8.44
C GLU A 168 4.65 -2.19 8.31
N ASP A 169 3.37 -2.14 8.67
CA ASP A 169 2.44 -3.27 8.53
C ASP A 169 1.08 -2.83 7.94
N PRO A 170 0.93 -2.87 6.62
CA PRO A 170 1.95 -3.00 5.57
C PRO A 170 2.55 -1.65 5.15
N ILE A 171 3.55 -1.68 4.25
CA ILE A 171 4.01 -0.48 3.54
C ILE A 171 2.85 0.09 2.72
N GLU A 172 2.47 1.35 3.00
CA GLU A 172 1.41 2.06 2.27
C GLU A 172 1.95 2.96 1.16
N ILE A 173 3.12 3.56 1.39
CA ILE A 173 3.79 4.49 0.47
C ILE A 173 5.18 3.97 0.18
N PHE A 174 5.43 3.58 -1.08
CA PHE A 174 6.75 3.11 -1.50
C PHE A 174 7.65 4.28 -1.89
N ASP A 175 8.87 4.30 -1.35
CA ASP A 175 9.87 5.33 -1.65
C ASP A 175 11.28 4.71 -1.64
N ASP A 176 11.99 4.83 -2.76
CA ASP A 176 13.32 4.25 -2.94
C ASP A 176 14.44 5.07 -2.28
N SER A 177 14.13 6.24 -1.72
CA SER A 177 15.12 7.12 -1.09
C SER A 177 15.58 6.64 0.28
N TYR A 178 14.87 5.69 0.90
CA TYR A 178 15.22 5.10 2.20
C TYR A 178 14.78 3.64 2.28
N LEU A 179 15.25 2.94 3.31
CA LEU A 179 14.98 1.51 3.47
C LEU A 179 13.63 1.28 4.16
N GLN A 180 12.72 0.61 3.46
CA GLN A 180 11.41 0.23 3.99
C GLN A 180 11.35 -1.28 4.23
N LEU A 181 10.88 -1.68 5.40
CA LEU A 181 10.64 -3.07 5.73
C LEU A 181 9.19 -3.30 6.12
N GLN A 182 8.63 -4.27 5.48
CA GLN A 182 7.30 -4.73 5.83
C GLN A 182 7.37 -5.81 6.89
N ILE A 183 6.62 -5.62 7.97
CA ILE A 183 6.43 -6.60 9.03
C ILE A 183 5.68 -7.81 8.46
N ASN A 184 6.09 -8.99 8.91
CA ASN A 184 5.46 -10.27 8.55
C ASN A 184 5.46 -11.19 9.79
N GLU A 185 4.52 -10.98 10.68
CA GLU A 185 4.41 -11.76 11.92
C GLU A 185 4.25 -13.26 11.66
N ALA A 186 3.52 -13.64 10.61
CA ALA A 186 3.34 -15.03 10.22
C ALA A 186 4.67 -15.69 9.77
N GLY A 187 5.58 -14.90 9.22
CA GLY A 187 6.94 -15.32 8.86
C GLY A 187 7.97 -15.15 9.98
N GLY A 188 7.55 -14.70 11.18
CA GLY A 188 8.43 -14.46 12.32
C GLY A 188 9.13 -13.11 12.32
N PHE A 189 8.90 -12.25 11.33
CA PHE A 189 9.47 -10.92 11.26
C PHE A 189 8.53 -9.90 11.93
N THR A 190 8.69 -9.75 13.24
CA THR A 190 7.91 -8.83 14.09
C THR A 190 8.56 -7.46 14.18
N TYR A 191 7.82 -6.48 14.74
CA TYR A 191 8.39 -5.16 15.08
C TYR A 191 9.60 -5.28 16.01
N GLU A 192 9.56 -6.19 17.00
CA GLU A 192 10.66 -6.40 17.91
C GLU A 192 11.92 -6.91 17.20
N GLU A 193 11.77 -7.92 16.35
CA GLU A 193 12.88 -8.42 15.51
C GLU A 193 13.37 -7.34 14.54
N GLY A 194 12.45 -6.64 13.90
CA GLY A 194 12.76 -5.53 13.03
C GLY A 194 13.60 -4.45 13.70
N ILE A 195 13.27 -4.03 14.92
CA ILE A 195 14.03 -3.05 15.69
C ILE A 195 15.42 -3.60 16.08
N LYS A 196 15.49 -4.86 16.58
CA LYS A 196 16.76 -5.48 16.97
C LYS A 196 17.76 -5.60 15.81
N GLU A 197 17.29 -6.07 14.67
CA GLU A 197 18.14 -6.20 13.49
C GLU A 197 18.55 -4.82 12.93
N ARG A 198 17.70 -3.81 13.09
CA ARG A 198 17.94 -2.45 12.64
C ARG A 198 19.07 -1.77 13.38
N LEU A 199 19.13 -1.91 14.69
CA LEU A 199 20.22 -1.34 15.49
C LEU A 199 21.60 -1.82 15.04
N ARG A 200 21.68 -2.93 14.31
CA ARG A 200 22.91 -3.44 13.69
C ARG A 200 23.27 -2.78 12.36
N HIS A 201 22.32 -2.07 11.75
CA HIS A 201 22.52 -1.37 10.48
C HIS A 201 22.78 0.13 10.64
N ASP A 202 23.06 0.59 11.86
CA ASP A 202 23.42 1.96 12.20
C ASP A 202 22.45 3.01 11.60
N PRO A 203 21.15 2.93 11.91
CA PRO A 203 20.18 3.89 11.42
C PRO A 203 20.25 5.20 12.20
N ASP A 204 20.16 6.32 11.49
CA ASP A 204 20.03 7.65 12.09
C ASP A 204 18.57 7.95 12.46
N VAL A 205 17.62 7.43 11.67
CA VAL A 205 16.18 7.63 11.85
C VAL A 205 15.42 6.32 11.67
N ILE A 206 14.53 6.02 12.60
CA ILE A 206 13.63 4.87 12.53
C ILE A 206 12.19 5.37 12.60
N MET A 207 11.35 4.93 11.65
CA MET A 207 9.89 5.06 11.70
C MET A 207 9.25 3.71 12.03
N ILE A 208 8.21 3.75 12.86
CA ILE A 208 7.42 2.58 13.24
C ILE A 208 5.94 2.90 13.06
#